data_8fc55032522029beae6051b223938c04
#
_entry.id   8fc55032522029beae6051b223938c04
#
_cell.length_a   1.000
_cell.length_b   1.000
_cell.length_c   1.000
_cell.angle_alpha   90.00
_cell.angle_beta   90.00
_cell.angle_gamma   90.00
#
_symmetry.space_group_name_H-M   'P 1'
#
loop_
_entity.id
_entity.type
_entity.pdbx_description
1 polymer ?
#
loop_
_entity_poly.entity_id
_entity_poly.type
_entity_poly.pdbx_seq_one_letter_code
_entity_poly.pdbx_strand_id
1 'polypeptide(L)'
;MQDPACLSQYASRDTHWDHARHIQHAYGYHDFSDPREAFRLVRWLYSRAWLSAERPSVLFDLATARLVERKVLLPGVTTLERLVARVRDRVAARLWQQLTQVTNADQQANLDTLLQVPEGEHTTLLDRLRRAPSRVSGPG
;
A
#
# COMPACT_ATOMS: atom_id res chain seq x y z
N MET A 1 32.71 -3.64 -39.48
CA MET A 1 33.64 -3.23 -38.41
C MET A 1 32.80 -2.97 -37.17
N GLN A 2 32.76 -3.90 -36.23
CA GLN A 2 32.06 -3.69 -34.98
C GLN A 2 32.98 -2.98 -34.00
N ASP A 3 32.49 -1.88 -33.45
CA ASP A 3 33.23 -1.01 -32.54
C ASP A 3 33.53 -1.74 -31.22
N PRO A 4 34.80 -1.93 -30.83
CA PRO A 4 35.15 -2.67 -29.61
C PRO A 4 34.66 -1.99 -28.34
N ALA A 5 34.30 -0.71 -28.36
CA ALA A 5 33.71 0.01 -27.25
C ALA A 5 32.29 -0.50 -26.89
N CYS A 6 31.53 -0.98 -27.88
CA CYS A 6 30.18 -1.52 -27.65
C CYS A 6 30.18 -2.86 -26.92
N LEU A 7 31.16 -3.73 -27.22
CA LEU A 7 31.33 -5.02 -26.55
C LEU A 7 31.79 -4.87 -25.10
N SER A 8 32.64 -3.85 -24.82
CA SER A 8 33.08 -3.53 -23.47
C SER A 8 31.94 -3.06 -22.55
N GLN A 9 30.97 -2.30 -23.11
CA GLN A 9 29.77 -1.89 -22.33
C GLN A 9 28.83 -3.06 -22.01
N TYR A 10 28.69 -4.02 -22.90
CA TYR A 10 27.88 -5.22 -22.64
C TYR A 10 28.52 -6.13 -21.60
N ALA A 11 29.81 -6.37 -21.66
CA ALA A 11 30.55 -7.14 -20.65
C ALA A 11 30.51 -6.48 -19.26
N SER A 12 30.56 -5.15 -19.21
CA SER A 12 30.44 -4.39 -17.96
C SER A 12 29.04 -4.49 -17.33
N ARG A 13 27.97 -4.57 -18.12
CA ARG A 13 26.60 -4.74 -17.60
C ARG A 13 26.37 -6.12 -17.00
N ASP A 14 26.77 -7.19 -17.69
CA ASP A 14 26.61 -8.55 -17.19
C ASP A 14 27.43 -8.76 -15.90
N THR A 15 28.65 -8.24 -15.83
CA THR A 15 29.48 -8.30 -14.64
C THR A 15 28.85 -7.55 -13.46
N HIS A 16 28.16 -6.43 -13.71
CA HIS A 16 27.49 -5.66 -12.66
C HIS A 16 26.29 -6.42 -12.06
N TRP A 17 25.53 -7.14 -12.91
CA TRP A 17 24.42 -7.98 -12.46
C TRP A 17 24.90 -9.22 -11.71
N ASP A 18 26.00 -9.82 -12.13
CA ASP A 18 26.59 -10.97 -11.44
C ASP A 18 27.15 -10.58 -10.10
N HIS A 19 27.79 -9.42 -9.97
CA HIS A 19 28.22 -8.89 -8.67
C HIS A 19 27.03 -8.58 -7.74
N ALA A 20 25.98 -7.98 -8.26
CA ALA A 20 24.78 -7.70 -7.47
C ALA A 20 24.12 -8.98 -6.94
N ARG A 21 24.03 -10.02 -7.78
CA ARG A 21 23.53 -11.35 -7.37
C ARG A 21 24.45 -12.02 -6.34
N HIS A 22 25.75 -11.90 -6.52
CA HIS A 22 26.71 -12.47 -5.58
C HIS A 22 26.62 -11.81 -4.21
N ILE A 23 26.54 -10.49 -4.16
CA ILE A 23 26.34 -9.73 -2.92
C ILE A 23 25.00 -10.10 -2.28
N GLN A 24 23.92 -10.14 -3.07
CA GLN A 24 22.60 -10.53 -2.62
C GLN A 24 22.64 -11.91 -1.93
N HIS A 25 23.27 -12.88 -2.54
CA HIS A 25 23.37 -14.24 -2.02
C HIS A 25 24.28 -14.30 -0.77
N ALA A 26 25.39 -13.59 -0.78
CA ALA A 26 26.36 -13.57 0.34
C ALA A 26 25.75 -12.96 1.62
N TYR A 27 24.86 -11.96 1.49
CA TYR A 27 24.22 -11.29 2.62
C TYR A 27 22.82 -11.84 2.94
N GLY A 28 22.35 -12.85 2.23
CA GLY A 28 21.06 -13.50 2.47
C GLY A 28 19.85 -12.60 2.14
N TYR A 29 19.97 -11.72 1.15
CA TYR A 29 18.84 -10.92 0.66
C TYR A 29 17.95 -11.73 -0.28
N HIS A 30 16.65 -11.63 -0.08
CA HIS A 30 15.65 -12.20 -0.96
C HIS A 30 15.23 -11.21 -2.05
N ASP A 31 14.87 -11.72 -3.21
CA ASP A 31 14.35 -10.88 -4.28
C ASP A 31 12.84 -10.67 -4.08
N PHE A 32 12.37 -9.43 -4.27
CA PHE A 32 10.93 -9.13 -4.24
C PHE A 32 10.18 -9.78 -5.40
N SER A 33 10.85 -10.11 -6.50
CA SER A 33 10.25 -10.87 -7.61
C SER A 33 9.90 -12.32 -7.23
N ASP A 34 10.40 -12.83 -6.09
CA ASP A 34 9.90 -14.10 -5.55
C ASP A 34 8.41 -13.94 -5.15
N PRO A 35 7.50 -14.70 -5.78
CA PRO A 35 6.07 -14.63 -5.50
C PRO A 35 5.74 -14.85 -4.02
N ARG A 36 6.56 -15.61 -3.31
CA ARG A 36 6.37 -15.88 -1.87
C ARG A 36 6.57 -14.64 -1.02
N GLU A 37 7.60 -13.85 -1.31
CA GLU A 37 7.87 -12.61 -0.56
C GLU A 37 6.84 -11.53 -0.88
N ALA A 38 6.48 -11.38 -2.15
CA ALA A 38 5.40 -10.48 -2.56
C ALA A 38 4.06 -10.87 -1.89
N PHE A 39 3.71 -12.16 -1.87
CA PHE A 39 2.48 -12.64 -1.22
C PHE A 39 2.49 -12.42 0.29
N ARG A 40 3.62 -12.65 0.97
CA ARG A 40 3.76 -12.39 2.40
C ARG A 40 3.55 -10.92 2.73
N LEU A 41 4.11 -10.03 1.92
CA LEU A 41 3.93 -8.59 2.09
C LEU A 41 2.46 -8.19 1.89
N VAL A 42 1.82 -8.66 0.81
CA VAL A 42 0.41 -8.37 0.51
C VAL A 42 -0.49 -8.85 1.65
N ARG A 43 -0.31 -10.06 2.12
CA ARG A 43 -1.09 -10.61 3.25
C ARG A 43 -0.93 -9.78 4.51
N TRP A 44 0.30 -9.38 4.83
CA TRP A 44 0.57 -8.56 6.00
C TRP A 44 -0.04 -7.16 5.87
N LEU A 45 0.13 -6.51 4.72
CA LEU A 45 -0.48 -5.20 4.43
C LEU A 45 -2.00 -5.26 4.49
N TYR A 46 -2.60 -6.32 3.96
CA TYR A 46 -4.04 -6.53 4.00
C TYR A 46 -4.54 -6.61 5.45
N SER A 47 -3.89 -7.41 6.28
CA SER A 47 -4.23 -7.51 7.70
C SER A 47 -4.07 -6.17 8.41
N ARG A 48 -3.03 -5.43 8.10
CA ARG A 48 -2.78 -4.11 8.70
C ARG A 48 -3.84 -3.09 8.27
N ALA A 49 -4.12 -3.00 6.99
CA ALA A 49 -5.15 -2.11 6.44
C ALA A 49 -6.56 -2.46 6.90
N TRP A 50 -6.83 -3.73 7.21
CA TRP A 50 -8.09 -4.19 7.78
C TRP A 50 -8.28 -3.70 9.21
N LEU A 51 -7.23 -3.76 10.03
CA LEU A 51 -7.28 -3.42 11.45
C LEU A 51 -7.22 -1.92 11.72
N SER A 52 -6.63 -1.15 10.82
CA SER A 52 -6.40 0.28 11.01
C SER A 52 -6.63 1.06 9.72
N ALA A 53 -7.34 2.18 9.82
CA ALA A 53 -7.58 3.10 8.71
C ALA A 53 -6.35 4.01 8.48
N GLU A 54 -5.18 3.42 8.30
CA GLU A 54 -3.93 4.17 8.11
C GLU A 54 -3.89 4.86 6.76
N ARG A 55 -3.18 5.98 6.69
CA ARG A 55 -2.97 6.71 5.44
C ARG A 55 -2.09 5.90 4.48
N PRO A 56 -2.21 6.10 3.16
CA PRO A 56 -1.38 5.39 2.18
C PRO A 56 0.11 5.53 2.41
N SER A 57 0.58 6.74 2.78
CA SER A 57 1.98 7.01 3.10
C SER A 57 2.48 6.19 4.29
N VAL A 58 1.69 6.07 5.34
CA VAL A 58 2.04 5.26 6.52
C VAL A 58 2.15 3.79 6.16
N LEU A 59 1.20 3.26 5.37
CA LEU A 59 1.28 1.87 4.90
C LEU A 59 2.48 1.64 3.98
N PHE A 60 2.85 2.63 3.17
CA PHE A 60 4.05 2.57 2.34
C PHE A 60 5.33 2.49 3.19
N ASP A 61 5.45 3.36 4.18
CA ASP A 61 6.60 3.38 5.10
C ASP A 61 6.71 2.08 5.88
N LEU A 62 5.59 1.56 6.38
CA LEU A 62 5.52 0.28 7.08
C LEU A 62 5.89 -0.90 6.17
N ALA A 63 5.45 -0.87 4.90
CA ALA A 63 5.82 -1.88 3.91
C ALA A 63 7.32 -1.88 3.65
N THR A 64 7.91 -0.70 3.49
CA THR A 64 9.35 -0.51 3.29
C THR A 64 10.12 -1.04 4.50
N ALA A 65 9.76 -0.63 5.70
CA ALA A 65 10.39 -1.11 6.93
C ALA A 65 10.30 -2.64 7.06
N ARG A 66 9.15 -3.22 6.72
CA ARG A 66 8.94 -4.67 6.76
C ARG A 66 9.83 -5.43 5.78
N LEU A 67 10.01 -4.91 4.56
CA LEU A 67 10.89 -5.50 3.57
C LEU A 67 12.36 -5.46 4.03
N VAL A 68 12.79 -4.32 4.57
CA VAL A 68 14.15 -4.16 5.12
C VAL A 68 14.41 -5.14 6.27
N GLU A 69 13.48 -5.23 7.24
CA GLU A 69 13.56 -6.17 8.37
C GLU A 69 13.74 -7.62 7.90
N ARG A 70 13.03 -7.99 6.82
CA ARG A 70 13.08 -9.33 6.25
C ARG A 70 14.22 -9.56 5.27
N LYS A 71 15.09 -8.58 5.07
CA LYS A 71 16.17 -8.62 4.08
C LYS A 71 15.64 -8.92 2.66
N VAL A 72 14.52 -8.31 2.30
CA VAL A 72 13.99 -8.36 0.93
C VAL A 72 14.41 -7.10 0.20
N LEU A 73 14.93 -7.25 -1.00
CA LEU A 73 15.27 -6.11 -1.86
C LEU A 73 14.03 -5.29 -2.16
N LEU A 74 14.16 -3.98 -1.98
CA LEU A 74 13.04 -3.07 -2.20
C LEU A 74 12.64 -3.05 -3.68
N PRO A 75 11.36 -3.24 -4.00
CA PRO A 75 10.88 -3.02 -5.35
C PRO A 75 10.94 -1.53 -5.69
N GLY A 76 10.78 -1.19 -6.97
CA GLY A 76 10.67 0.21 -7.37
C GLY A 76 9.53 0.91 -6.62
N VAL A 77 9.72 2.20 -6.30
CA VAL A 77 8.77 3.02 -5.52
C VAL A 77 7.36 2.93 -6.11
N THR A 78 7.21 3.13 -7.42
CA THR A 78 5.91 3.04 -8.09
C THR A 78 5.25 1.67 -8.00
N THR A 79 6.04 0.60 -7.94
CA THR A 79 5.52 -0.77 -7.75
C THR A 79 4.95 -0.93 -6.36
N LEU A 80 5.67 -0.45 -5.35
CA LEU A 80 5.21 -0.53 -3.96
C LEU A 80 4.00 0.36 -3.69
N GLU A 81 3.98 1.59 -4.25
CA GLU A 81 2.82 2.48 -4.17
C GLU A 81 1.56 1.85 -4.77
N ARG A 82 1.67 1.28 -5.98
CA ARG A 82 0.55 0.59 -6.63
C ARG A 82 0.08 -0.62 -5.83
N LEU A 83 1.00 -1.35 -5.21
CA LEU A 83 0.66 -2.48 -4.35
C LEU A 83 -0.14 -2.01 -3.14
N VAL A 84 0.32 -0.99 -2.43
CA VAL A 84 -0.36 -0.39 -1.27
C VAL A 84 -1.75 0.11 -1.66
N ALA A 85 -1.87 0.84 -2.77
CA ALA A 85 -3.16 1.33 -3.27
C ALA A 85 -4.13 0.18 -3.53
N ARG A 86 -3.71 -0.86 -4.27
CA ARG A 86 -4.55 -2.03 -4.56
C ARG A 86 -5.00 -2.78 -3.31
N VAL A 87 -4.13 -2.91 -2.32
CA VAL A 87 -4.49 -3.56 -1.05
C VAL A 87 -5.55 -2.74 -0.33
N ARG A 88 -5.41 -1.42 -0.27
CA ARG A 88 -6.40 -0.53 0.36
C ARG A 88 -7.76 -0.58 -0.34
N ASP A 89 -7.76 -0.51 -1.67
CA ASP A 89 -9.00 -0.59 -2.46
C ASP A 89 -9.71 -1.94 -2.22
N ARG A 90 -8.96 -3.02 -2.14
CA ARG A 90 -9.50 -4.35 -1.87
C ARG A 90 -10.10 -4.44 -0.45
N VAL A 91 -9.42 -3.88 0.54
CA VAL A 91 -9.92 -3.82 1.93
C VAL A 91 -11.18 -2.97 2.01
N ALA A 92 -11.19 -1.78 1.40
CA ALA A 92 -12.35 -0.90 1.37
C ALA A 92 -13.56 -1.56 0.73
N ALA A 93 -13.37 -2.20 -0.43
CA ALA A 93 -14.44 -2.93 -1.11
C ALA A 93 -15.00 -4.07 -0.26
N ARG A 94 -14.13 -4.81 0.45
CA ARG A 94 -14.56 -5.92 1.31
C ARG A 94 -15.31 -5.43 2.55
N LEU A 95 -14.83 -4.35 3.18
CA LEU A 95 -15.52 -3.72 4.31
C LEU A 95 -16.90 -3.21 3.89
N TRP A 96 -16.98 -2.56 2.74
CA TRP A 96 -18.26 -2.10 2.18
C TRP A 96 -19.25 -3.25 1.97
N GLN A 97 -18.78 -4.35 1.36
CA GLN A 97 -19.62 -5.53 1.19
C GLN A 97 -20.16 -6.07 2.54
N GLN A 98 -19.31 -6.12 3.56
CA GLN A 98 -19.75 -6.61 4.88
C GLN A 98 -20.77 -5.66 5.52
N LEU A 99 -20.54 -4.36 5.45
CA LEU A 99 -21.47 -3.36 5.97
C LEU A 99 -22.85 -3.47 5.28
N THR A 100 -22.87 -3.59 3.95
CA THR A 100 -24.12 -3.70 3.18
C THR A 100 -24.87 -5.02 3.43
N GLN A 101 -24.16 -6.07 3.80
CA GLN A 101 -24.79 -7.36 4.15
C GLN A 101 -25.42 -7.37 5.55
N VAL A 102 -24.91 -6.57 6.47
CA VAL A 102 -25.35 -6.52 7.87
C VAL A 102 -26.42 -5.44 8.10
N THR A 103 -26.44 -4.40 7.27
CA THR A 103 -27.38 -3.29 7.41
C THR A 103 -28.74 -3.61 6.79
N ASN A 104 -29.82 -3.21 7.47
CA ASN A 104 -31.15 -3.20 6.87
C ASN A 104 -31.29 -2.04 5.86
N ALA A 105 -32.37 -2.02 5.07
CA ALA A 105 -32.61 -1.03 4.04
C ALA A 105 -32.57 0.43 4.54
N ASP A 106 -33.10 0.69 5.74
CA ASP A 106 -33.11 2.03 6.34
C ASP A 106 -31.72 2.48 6.77
N GLN A 107 -30.93 1.58 7.34
CA GLN A 107 -29.55 1.85 7.71
C GLN A 107 -28.68 2.07 6.48
N GLN A 108 -28.94 1.36 5.38
CA GLN A 108 -28.24 1.51 4.13
C GLN A 108 -28.53 2.88 3.49
N ALA A 109 -29.80 3.32 3.48
CA ALA A 109 -30.18 4.65 3.02
C ALA A 109 -29.51 5.77 3.82
N ASN A 110 -29.40 5.61 5.13
CA ASN A 110 -28.70 6.55 6.01
C ASN A 110 -27.18 6.60 5.71
N LEU A 111 -26.53 5.45 5.47
CA LEU A 111 -25.13 5.39 5.08
C LEU A 111 -24.89 6.06 3.72
N ASP A 112 -25.75 5.81 2.75
CA ASP A 112 -25.67 6.44 1.43
C ASP A 112 -25.80 7.97 1.53
N THR A 113 -26.70 8.46 2.38
CA THR A 113 -26.84 9.90 2.66
C THR A 113 -25.58 10.51 3.26
N LEU A 114 -24.91 9.80 4.18
CA LEU A 114 -23.67 10.26 4.78
C LEU A 114 -22.51 10.32 3.80
N LEU A 115 -22.50 9.44 2.80
CA LEU A 115 -21.46 9.34 1.78
C LEU A 115 -21.70 10.24 0.57
N GLN A 116 -22.92 10.75 0.40
CA GLN A 116 -23.22 11.69 -0.68
C GLN A 116 -22.50 13.02 -0.47
N VAL A 117 -21.96 13.56 -1.56
CA VAL A 117 -21.43 14.91 -1.59
C VAL A 117 -22.58 15.83 -1.97
N PRO A 118 -22.99 16.77 -1.11
CA PRO A 118 -24.05 17.72 -1.45
C PRO A 118 -23.67 18.57 -2.67
N GLU A 119 -24.65 18.96 -3.47
CA GLU A 119 -24.40 19.84 -4.63
C GLU A 119 -23.70 21.13 -4.17
N GLY A 120 -22.57 21.44 -4.84
CA GLY A 120 -21.73 22.60 -4.51
C GLY A 120 -20.70 22.40 -3.40
N GLU A 121 -20.59 21.22 -2.83
CA GLU A 121 -19.57 20.88 -1.84
C GLU A 121 -18.57 19.84 -2.40
N HIS A 122 -17.36 19.84 -1.84
CA HIS A 122 -16.30 18.90 -2.23
C HIS A 122 -16.06 17.80 -1.19
N THR A 123 -16.87 17.76 -0.13
CA THR A 123 -16.69 16.84 1.00
C THR A 123 -18.01 16.19 1.40
N THR A 124 -17.97 14.93 1.79
CA THR A 124 -19.11 14.19 2.30
C THR A 124 -19.49 14.66 3.71
N LEU A 125 -20.73 14.38 4.12
CA LEU A 125 -21.19 14.59 5.50
C LEU A 125 -20.31 13.85 6.50
N LEU A 126 -19.88 12.65 6.15
CA LEU A 126 -18.96 11.84 6.96
C LEU A 126 -17.62 12.54 7.17
N ASP A 127 -17.05 13.15 6.14
CA ASP A 127 -15.79 13.90 6.25
C ASP A 127 -15.93 15.13 7.13
N ARG A 128 -17.09 15.78 7.11
CA ARG A 128 -17.38 16.93 7.99
C ARG A 128 -17.49 16.51 9.45
N LEU A 129 -18.14 15.39 9.73
CA LEU A 129 -18.24 14.84 11.09
C LEU A 129 -16.86 14.43 11.64
N ARG A 130 -16.00 13.88 10.80
CA ARG A 130 -14.62 13.52 11.21
C ARG A 130 -13.73 14.74 11.47
N ARG A 131 -14.01 15.88 10.85
CA ARG A 131 -13.22 17.13 11.01
C ARG A 131 -13.74 18.02 12.14
N ALA A 132 -14.97 17.82 12.58
CA ALA A 132 -15.52 18.56 13.69
C ALA A 132 -14.71 18.25 14.96
N PRO A 133 -14.05 19.25 15.59
CA PRO A 133 -13.37 19.01 16.85
C PRO A 133 -14.44 18.62 17.89
N SER A 134 -14.21 17.53 18.58
CA SER A 134 -15.01 17.18 19.76
C SER A 134 -14.81 18.32 20.78
N ARG A 135 -15.80 19.23 20.87
CA ARG A 135 -15.84 20.16 21.98
C ARG A 135 -16.13 19.34 23.22
N VAL A 136 -15.08 18.98 23.91
CA VAL A 136 -15.18 18.60 25.30
C VAL A 136 -15.53 19.91 26.05
N SER A 137 -16.81 20.10 26.33
CA SER A 137 -17.24 21.09 27.30
C SER A 137 -16.70 20.64 28.64
N GLY A 138 -15.53 21.14 29.01
CA GLY A 138 -15.09 21.02 30.41
C GLY A 138 -16.05 21.83 31.28
N PRO A 139 -16.43 21.33 32.46
CA PRO A 139 -17.16 22.11 33.43
C PRO A 139 -16.30 23.32 33.84
N GLY A 140 -16.89 24.52 33.72
CA GLY A 140 -16.29 25.75 34.25
C GLY A 140 -16.17 25.74 35.76
#